data_ac3c1d2c9381d8484d7f67e9c001801e
#
_entry.id   ac3c1d2c9381d8484d7f67e9c001801e
#
_cell.length_a   1.000
_cell.length_b   1.000
_cell.length_c   1.000
_cell.angle_alpha   90.00
_cell.angle_beta   90.00
_cell.angle_gamma   90.00
#
_symmetry.space_group_name_H-M   'P 1'
#
loop_
_entity.id
_entity.type
_entity.pdbx_description
1 polymer ?
#
loop_
_entity_poly.entity_id
_entity_poly.type
_entity_poly.pdbx_seq_one_letter_code
_entity_poly.pdbx_strand_id
1 'polypeptide(L)' 'MKKLKELRITTGLTVVEISKLVGISPTYYWQIENKKRRMYYELAVKIAKVFNKKPDEVFYEEYK' A
#
# COMPACT_ATOMS: atom_id res chain seq x y z
N MET A 1 5.42 -2.23 -6.57
CA MET A 1 4.80 -3.30 -5.75
C MET A 1 3.58 -3.85 -6.48
N LYS A 2 3.83 -4.88 -7.21
CA LYS A 2 2.81 -5.46 -8.08
C LYS A 2 1.56 -5.92 -7.33
N LYS A 3 1.75 -6.65 -6.23
CA LYS A 3 0.62 -7.16 -5.48
C LYS A 3 -0.21 -6.07 -4.84
N LEU A 4 0.45 -5.05 -4.31
CA LEU A 4 -0.25 -3.90 -3.73
C LEU A 4 -1.11 -3.20 -4.78
N LYS A 5 -0.55 -2.97 -5.95
CA LYS A 5 -1.28 -2.34 -7.04
C LYS A 5 -2.48 -3.18 -7.47
N GLU A 6 -2.30 -4.50 -7.59
CA GLU A 6 -3.38 -5.41 -7.96
C GLU A 6 -4.52 -5.37 -6.93
N LEU A 7 -4.17 -5.40 -5.64
CA LEU A 7 -5.16 -5.32 -4.57
C LEU A 7 -5.93 -4.01 -4.63
N ARG A 8 -5.22 -2.90 -4.82
CA ARG A 8 -5.85 -1.58 -4.90
C ARG A 8 -6.84 -1.53 -6.05
N ILE A 9 -6.42 -1.95 -7.23
CA ILE A 9 -7.27 -1.93 -8.42
C ILE A 9 -8.47 -2.86 -8.25
N THR A 10 -8.23 -4.07 -7.76
CA THR A 10 -9.30 -5.05 -7.54
C THR A 10 -10.33 -4.55 -6.54
N THR A 11 -9.89 -3.80 -5.52
CA THR A 11 -10.78 -3.22 -4.53
C THR A 11 -11.50 -1.97 -5.06
N GLY A 12 -11.06 -1.45 -6.20
CA GLY A 12 -11.68 -0.28 -6.83
C GLY A 12 -11.23 1.04 -6.25
N LEU A 13 -10.06 1.08 -5.62
CA LEU A 13 -9.54 2.30 -4.99
C LEU A 13 -8.57 3.02 -5.92
N THR A 14 -8.72 4.35 -6.00
CA THR A 14 -7.72 5.19 -6.65
C THR A 14 -6.56 5.45 -5.68
N VAL A 15 -5.46 5.96 -6.21
CA VAL A 15 -4.32 6.37 -5.37
C VAL A 15 -4.77 7.43 -4.36
N VAL A 16 -5.60 8.39 -4.79
CA VAL A 16 -6.11 9.43 -3.89
C VAL A 16 -6.95 8.83 -2.77
N GLU A 17 -7.83 7.89 -3.11
CA GLU A 17 -8.70 7.28 -2.11
C GLU A 17 -7.93 6.49 -1.06
N ILE A 18 -7.01 5.62 -1.50
CA ILE A 18 -6.26 4.83 -0.54
C ILE A 18 -5.32 5.69 0.31
N SER A 19 -4.75 6.74 -0.26
CA SER A 19 -3.89 7.64 0.51
C SER A 19 -4.66 8.33 1.63
N LYS A 20 -5.92 8.71 1.39
CA LYS A 20 -6.77 9.28 2.43
C LYS A 20 -7.08 8.28 3.54
N LEU A 21 -7.37 7.03 3.16
CA LEU A 21 -7.66 5.99 4.15
C LEU A 21 -6.47 5.70 5.06
N VAL A 22 -5.28 5.81 4.51
CA VAL A 22 -4.03 5.53 5.25
C VAL A 22 -3.51 6.78 5.98
N GLY A 23 -3.94 7.97 5.55
CA GLY A 23 -3.53 9.22 6.18
C GLY A 23 -2.21 9.79 5.66
N ILE A 24 -1.91 9.57 4.39
CA ILE A 24 -0.72 10.12 3.74
C ILE A 24 -1.12 10.84 2.45
N SER A 25 -0.17 11.59 1.87
CA SER A 25 -0.45 12.28 0.62
C SER A 25 -0.50 11.29 -0.55
N PRO A 26 -1.24 11.61 -1.62
CA PRO A 26 -1.27 10.77 -2.81
C PRO A 26 0.11 10.59 -3.44
N THR A 27 0.94 11.63 -3.43
CA THR A 27 2.29 11.56 -3.97
C THR A 27 3.14 10.56 -3.18
N TYR A 28 3.04 10.61 -1.84
CA TYR A 28 3.77 9.69 -0.97
C TYR A 28 3.32 8.25 -1.24
N TYR A 29 2.02 8.01 -1.29
CA TYR A 29 1.49 6.67 -1.56
C TYR A 29 1.98 6.16 -2.93
N TRP A 30 1.88 6.99 -3.97
CA TRP A 30 2.33 6.63 -5.31
C TRP A 30 3.80 6.23 -5.33
N GLN A 31 4.64 6.98 -4.62
CA GLN A 31 6.06 6.68 -4.52
C GLN A 31 6.31 5.32 -3.86
N ILE A 32 5.53 4.98 -2.84
CA ILE A 32 5.62 3.67 -2.18
C ILE A 32 5.24 2.56 -3.14
N GLU A 33 4.09 2.69 -3.80
CA GLU A 33 3.60 1.67 -4.72
C GLU A 33 4.56 1.43 -5.88
N ASN A 34 5.29 2.44 -6.30
CA ASN A 34 6.23 2.37 -7.41
C ASN A 34 7.68 2.21 -6.96
N LYS A 35 7.91 1.87 -5.70
CA LYS A 35 9.23 1.63 -5.11
C LYS A 35 10.18 2.81 -5.22
N LYS A 36 9.64 4.02 -5.22
CA LYS A 36 10.44 5.25 -5.25
C LYS A 36 10.73 5.77 -3.85
N ARG A 37 10.14 5.14 -2.82
CA ARG A 37 10.30 5.57 -1.45
C ARG A 37 10.18 4.37 -0.51
N ARG A 38 10.99 4.39 0.56
CA ARG A 38 10.97 3.34 1.57
C ARG A 38 9.65 3.39 2.36
N MET A 39 9.14 2.22 2.68
CA MET A 39 7.92 2.08 3.47
C MET A 39 8.27 1.57 4.86
N TYR A 40 7.81 2.28 5.89
CA TYR A 40 7.98 1.84 7.27
C TYR A 40 6.97 0.75 7.60
N TYR A 41 7.33 -0.10 8.57
CA TYR A 41 6.46 -1.21 8.96
C TYR A 41 5.08 -0.74 9.40
N GLU A 42 4.99 0.33 10.19
CA GLU A 42 3.71 0.85 10.65
C GLU A 42 2.81 1.26 9.49
N LEU A 43 3.40 1.84 8.46
CA LEU A 43 2.66 2.22 7.27
C LEU A 43 2.21 0.99 6.50
N ALA A 44 3.06 -0.04 6.43
CA ALA A 44 2.69 -1.31 5.80
C ALA A 44 1.48 -1.94 6.50
N VAL A 45 1.44 -1.88 7.83
CA VAL A 45 0.30 -2.38 8.60
C VAL A 45 -0.97 -1.62 8.24
N LYS A 46 -0.90 -0.29 8.19
CA LYS A 46 -2.06 0.54 7.84
C LYS A 46 -2.57 0.24 6.43
N ILE A 47 -1.67 0.12 5.47
CA ILE A 47 -2.05 -0.18 4.10
C ILE A 47 -2.70 -1.56 4.02
N ALA A 48 -2.09 -2.56 4.64
CA ALA A 48 -2.63 -3.91 4.62
C ALA A 48 -4.03 -3.99 5.25
N LYS A 49 -4.28 -3.21 6.29
CA LYS A 49 -5.60 -3.16 6.93
C LYS A 49 -6.70 -2.68 5.99
N VAL A 50 -6.37 -1.82 5.04
CA VAL A 50 -7.35 -1.36 4.04
C VAL A 50 -7.94 -2.56 3.31
N PHE A 51 -7.13 -3.61 3.10
CA PHE A 51 -7.53 -4.82 2.40
C PHE A 51 -7.91 -5.95 3.36
N ASN A 52 -7.99 -5.66 4.65
CA ASN A 52 -8.28 -6.65 5.70
C ASN A 52 -7.26 -7.80 5.66
N LYS A 53 -5.99 -7.46 5.51
CA LYS A 53 -4.89 -8.42 5.42
C LYS A 53 -3.77 -8.05 6.37
N LYS A 54 -2.88 -9.01 6.60
CA LYS A 54 -1.65 -8.78 7.36
C LYS A 54 -0.58 -8.24 6.41
N PRO A 55 0.40 -7.48 6.93
CA PRO A 55 1.47 -6.94 6.07
C PRO A 55 2.18 -8.02 5.25
N ASP A 56 2.44 -9.18 5.85
CA ASP A 56 3.12 -10.28 5.14
C ASP A 56 2.32 -10.74 3.92
N GLU A 57 1.01 -10.74 4.00
CA GLU A 57 0.16 -11.16 2.89
C GLU A 57 0.23 -10.23 1.70
N VAL A 58 0.53 -8.95 1.95
CA VAL A 58 0.59 -7.93 0.91
C VAL A 58 2.03 -7.71 0.44
N PHE A 59 2.98 -7.71 1.37
CA PHE A 59 4.35 -7.25 1.11
C PHE A 59 5.41 -8.32 1.22
N TYR A 60 5.04 -9.59 1.30
CA TYR A 60 6.01 -10.67 1.45
C TYR A 60 7.15 -10.59 0.43
N GLU A 61 6.80 -10.36 -0.82
CA GLU A 61 7.80 -10.30 -1.90
C GLU A 61 8.81 -9.17 -1.69
N GLU A 62 8.40 -8.12 -0.99
CA GLU A 62 9.25 -6.94 -0.77
C GLU A 62 10.20 -7.12 0.39
N TYR A 63 9.92 -8.05 1.30
CA TYR A 63 10.73 -8.27 2.50
C TYR A 63 11.61 -9.52 2.44
N LYS A 64 11.46 -10.32 1.42
CA LYS A 64 12.22 -11.58 1.38
C LYS A 64 13.64 -11.42 0.84
#